data_f04b92d46dda540758b7665c4c0fc537
#
_entry.id   f04b92d46dda540758b7665c4c0fc537
#
_cell.length_a   1.000
_cell.length_b   1.000
_cell.length_c   1.000
_cell.angle_alpha   90.00
_cell.angle_beta   90.00
_cell.angle_gamma   90.00
#
_symmetry.space_group_name_H-M   'P 1'
#
loop_
_entity.id
_entity.type
_entity.pdbx_description
1 polymer ?
#
loop_
_entity_poly.entity_id
_entity_poly.type
_entity_poly.pdbx_seq_one_letter_code
_entity_poly.pdbx_strand_id
1 'polypeptide(L)'
;MLRPHSGILRNNAWIIGHLDFIRAKHVFARDHQAIVPILSEKQDIALLNVRHPLIADPVPNDLYFGSQLTAIVITGPNTGGKTIMLKTLGLTHLMAQSGLPILADKGSRVAIFKEIFADIGDEQSIEQSLSTFSSHMTHTVEILRAADKDSLILFDELGAGTDPQEGASLAMAILDDLRLRGIKTMATTHYPELKAYGIETSGIENASMEFDTNSLRPTYKFMQGVPGRSNAFEIARRLGLSDIIIQSAQSWTDTDSDVNRIIEKLESQTVESRRRLDKIRDVEQENYKMNRALRKLYDELNRERENELNKARLEAKEIVDMALAESEEILKNLHAAASLKPHQIIEAKAELKKLVPEVVDLSKNKVLKKAKIQREAKVGDDIIVTAYGQRGTLTNQLKDGRWEAQVGLIKMTLAKDEFELVKAEKAEQPKKRQVHTVK
;
A
#
# COMPACT_ATOMS: atom_id res chain seq x y z
N MET A 1 -54.33 -3.05 -24.55
CA MET A 1 -54.14 -3.34 -23.12
C MET A 1 -52.86 -2.76 -22.49
N LEU A 2 -51.74 -2.56 -23.20
CA LEU A 2 -50.48 -2.05 -22.62
C LEU A 2 -50.35 -0.51 -22.52
N ARG A 3 -51.11 0.28 -23.33
CA ARG A 3 -51.03 1.75 -23.33
C ARG A 3 -51.19 2.41 -21.96
N PRO A 4 -52.14 2.01 -21.08
CA PRO A 4 -52.25 2.63 -19.76
C PRO A 4 -51.05 2.39 -18.85
N HIS A 5 -50.24 1.34 -19.11
CA HIS A 5 -49.10 0.94 -18.30
C HIS A 5 -47.76 1.35 -18.91
N SER A 6 -47.75 2.10 -20.02
CA SER A 6 -46.50 2.47 -20.72
C SER A 6 -45.51 3.22 -19.86
N GLY A 7 -45.96 4.07 -18.93
CA GLY A 7 -45.10 4.79 -17.99
C GLY A 7 -44.39 3.84 -17.01
N ILE A 8 -45.17 2.88 -16.44
CA ILE A 8 -44.60 1.90 -15.50
C ILE A 8 -43.59 0.98 -16.21
N LEU A 9 -43.90 0.53 -17.42
CA LEU A 9 -43.02 -0.33 -18.21
C LEU A 9 -41.69 0.39 -18.56
N ARG A 10 -41.79 1.66 -18.93
CA ARG A 10 -40.59 2.48 -19.22
C ARG A 10 -39.73 2.66 -17.97
N ASN A 11 -40.36 2.98 -16.84
CA ASN A 11 -39.64 3.11 -15.57
C ASN A 11 -39.00 1.79 -15.14
N ASN A 12 -39.70 0.66 -15.28
CA ASN A 12 -39.13 -0.65 -14.96
C ASN A 12 -37.95 -1.00 -15.88
N ALA A 13 -38.03 -0.71 -17.18
CA ALA A 13 -36.94 -0.92 -18.11
C ALA A 13 -35.70 -0.07 -17.73
N TRP A 14 -35.93 1.18 -17.33
CA TRP A 14 -34.84 2.07 -16.84
C TRP A 14 -34.21 1.53 -15.57
N ILE A 15 -35.03 1.09 -14.58
CA ILE A 15 -34.51 0.51 -13.32
C ILE A 15 -33.70 -0.75 -13.61
N ILE A 16 -34.21 -1.67 -14.46
CA ILE A 16 -33.50 -2.90 -14.81
C ILE A 16 -32.16 -2.58 -15.48
N GLY A 17 -32.13 -1.62 -16.42
CA GLY A 17 -30.91 -1.20 -17.08
C GLY A 17 -29.89 -0.64 -16.09
N HIS A 18 -30.33 0.15 -15.10
CA HIS A 18 -29.46 0.65 -14.04
C HIS A 18 -28.90 -0.47 -13.15
N LEU A 19 -29.73 -1.42 -12.75
CA LEU A 19 -29.29 -2.56 -11.95
C LEU A 19 -28.29 -3.43 -12.70
N ASP A 20 -28.53 -3.65 -14.01
CA ASP A 20 -27.60 -4.39 -14.85
C ASP A 20 -26.26 -3.68 -14.99
N PHE A 21 -26.25 -2.35 -15.18
CA PHE A 21 -25.05 -1.55 -15.24
C PHE A 21 -24.26 -1.56 -13.91
N ILE A 22 -24.95 -1.46 -12.76
CA ILE A 22 -24.31 -1.61 -11.44
C ILE A 22 -23.67 -2.98 -11.29
N ARG A 23 -24.39 -4.04 -11.72
CA ARG A 23 -23.86 -5.40 -11.72
C ARG A 23 -22.66 -5.55 -12.64
N ALA A 24 -22.69 -4.99 -13.85
CA ALA A 24 -21.57 -5.03 -14.79
C ALA A 24 -20.32 -4.38 -14.21
N LYS A 25 -20.44 -3.19 -13.56
CA LYS A 25 -19.35 -2.54 -12.85
C LYS A 25 -18.79 -3.40 -11.72
N HIS A 26 -19.66 -4.07 -10.96
CA HIS A 26 -19.21 -4.95 -9.88
C HIS A 26 -18.46 -6.18 -10.42
N VAL A 27 -18.96 -6.82 -11.48
CA VAL A 27 -18.31 -7.96 -12.14
C VAL A 27 -16.93 -7.53 -12.67
N PHE A 28 -16.87 -6.40 -13.38
CA PHE A 28 -15.61 -5.82 -13.87
C PHE A 28 -14.62 -5.59 -12.72
N ALA A 29 -15.08 -4.96 -11.63
CA ALA A 29 -14.21 -4.70 -10.47
C ALA A 29 -13.66 -5.98 -9.85
N ARG A 30 -14.48 -7.02 -9.74
CA ARG A 30 -14.08 -8.31 -9.20
C ARG A 30 -13.09 -9.02 -10.11
N ASP A 31 -13.39 -9.09 -11.40
CA ASP A 31 -12.63 -9.90 -12.35
C ASP A 31 -11.26 -9.28 -12.65
N HIS A 32 -11.17 -7.94 -12.64
CA HIS A 32 -9.94 -7.19 -12.87
C HIS A 32 -9.26 -6.67 -11.59
N GLN A 33 -9.79 -7.02 -10.41
CA GLN A 33 -9.30 -6.49 -9.11
C GLN A 33 -9.23 -4.96 -9.12
N ALA A 34 -10.25 -4.33 -9.74
CA ALA A 34 -10.34 -2.89 -9.83
C ALA A 34 -10.98 -2.30 -8.55
N ILE A 35 -10.66 -1.05 -8.28
CA ILE A 35 -11.11 -0.33 -7.08
C ILE A 35 -11.87 0.93 -7.44
N VAL A 36 -12.65 1.44 -6.49
CA VAL A 36 -13.15 2.81 -6.53
C VAL A 36 -12.05 3.71 -5.94
N PRO A 37 -11.49 4.66 -6.72
CA PRO A 37 -10.42 5.53 -6.23
C PRO A 37 -10.93 6.58 -5.24
N ILE A 38 -10.01 7.15 -4.48
CA ILE A 38 -10.27 8.33 -3.64
C ILE A 38 -10.22 9.56 -4.55
N LEU A 39 -11.25 10.40 -4.51
CA LEU A 39 -11.25 11.65 -5.26
C LEU A 39 -10.45 12.71 -4.50
N SER A 40 -9.51 13.37 -5.18
CA SER A 40 -8.69 14.43 -4.62
C SER A 40 -9.26 15.81 -4.96
N GLU A 41 -9.47 16.63 -3.93
CA GLU A 41 -9.92 18.03 -4.11
C GLU A 41 -8.77 18.96 -4.57
N LYS A 42 -7.51 18.54 -4.40
CA LYS A 42 -6.31 19.36 -4.66
C LYS A 42 -5.58 19.02 -5.96
N GLN A 43 -6.21 18.35 -6.90
CA GLN A 43 -5.57 17.84 -8.13
C GLN A 43 -4.32 16.98 -7.84
N ASP A 44 -4.32 16.28 -6.71
CA ASP A 44 -3.25 15.39 -6.28
C ASP A 44 -3.56 13.98 -6.77
N ILE A 45 -2.68 13.43 -7.60
CA ILE A 45 -2.82 12.10 -8.18
C ILE A 45 -1.81 11.17 -7.52
N ALA A 46 -2.27 10.03 -7.03
CA ALA A 46 -1.43 8.96 -6.53
C ALA A 46 -2.00 7.61 -6.99
N LEU A 47 -1.44 7.05 -8.00
CA LEU A 47 -1.84 5.76 -8.55
C LEU A 47 -0.86 4.70 -8.05
N LEU A 48 -1.36 3.73 -7.32
CA LEU A 48 -0.59 2.61 -6.77
C LEU A 48 -0.86 1.37 -7.59
N ASN A 49 0.20 0.75 -8.14
CA ASN A 49 0.10 -0.43 -8.99
C ASN A 49 -0.96 -0.28 -10.10
N VAL A 50 -1.00 0.91 -10.72
CA VAL A 50 -1.94 1.17 -11.82
C VAL A 50 -1.61 0.30 -13.02
N ARG A 51 -2.65 -0.24 -13.65
CA ARG A 51 -2.55 -1.15 -14.79
C ARG A 51 -3.36 -0.63 -15.95
N HIS A 52 -2.83 -0.81 -17.17
CA HIS A 52 -3.53 -0.40 -18.37
C HIS A 52 -4.77 -1.28 -18.60
N PRO A 53 -5.98 -0.71 -18.76
CA PRO A 53 -7.23 -1.49 -18.78
C PRO A 53 -7.41 -2.39 -20.00
N LEU A 54 -6.72 -2.11 -21.11
CA LEU A 54 -6.88 -2.81 -22.38
C LEU A 54 -5.70 -3.74 -22.73
N ILE A 55 -4.75 -3.93 -21.81
CA ILE A 55 -3.64 -4.89 -21.99
C ILE A 55 -3.96 -6.14 -21.17
N ALA A 56 -3.78 -7.32 -21.79
CA ALA A 56 -4.13 -8.60 -21.15
C ALA A 56 -3.28 -8.90 -19.91
N ASP A 57 -2.00 -8.57 -19.94
CA ASP A 57 -1.05 -8.80 -18.85
C ASP A 57 -0.21 -7.54 -18.58
N PRO A 58 -0.84 -6.50 -18.01
CA PRO A 58 -0.21 -5.20 -17.83
C PRO A 58 0.76 -5.21 -16.64
N VAL A 59 1.94 -4.64 -16.83
CA VAL A 59 2.89 -4.42 -15.74
C VAL A 59 2.35 -3.31 -14.83
N PRO A 60 2.18 -3.58 -13.51
CA PRO A 60 1.71 -2.57 -12.57
C PRO A 60 2.77 -1.50 -12.34
N ASN A 61 2.33 -0.24 -12.25
CA ASN A 61 3.20 0.92 -12.07
C ASN A 61 2.64 1.86 -11.00
N ASP A 62 3.55 2.52 -10.28
CA ASP A 62 3.19 3.62 -9.37
C ASP A 62 3.42 4.95 -10.08
N LEU A 63 2.49 5.90 -9.90
CA LEU A 63 2.58 7.24 -10.42
C LEU A 63 2.11 8.25 -9.37
N TYR A 64 2.94 9.25 -9.11
CA TYR A 64 2.64 10.33 -8.16
C TYR A 64 2.71 11.68 -8.87
N PHE A 65 1.60 12.38 -8.90
CA PHE A 65 1.52 13.71 -9.48
C PHE A 65 0.99 14.68 -8.42
N GLY A 66 1.87 15.02 -7.47
CA GLY A 66 1.54 15.85 -6.31
C GLY A 66 1.16 17.27 -6.69
N SER A 67 0.64 18.02 -5.73
CA SER A 67 0.14 19.41 -5.94
C SER A 67 1.22 20.40 -6.39
N GLN A 68 2.48 20.16 -6.02
CA GLN A 68 3.62 21.02 -6.39
C GLN A 68 4.19 20.68 -7.77
N LEU A 69 3.83 19.53 -8.33
CA LEU A 69 4.32 19.05 -9.60
C LEU A 69 3.33 19.42 -10.69
N THR A 70 3.78 20.13 -11.71
CA THR A 70 2.96 20.56 -12.86
C THR A 70 3.23 19.72 -14.09
N ALA A 71 4.46 19.23 -14.29
CA ALA A 71 4.77 18.40 -15.43
C ALA A 71 5.63 17.17 -15.07
N ILE A 72 5.37 16.06 -15.76
CA ILE A 72 6.22 14.86 -15.76
C ILE A 72 6.71 14.65 -17.19
N VAL A 73 8.02 14.60 -17.39
CA VAL A 73 8.66 14.38 -18.68
C VAL A 73 9.28 12.99 -18.73
N ILE A 74 8.70 12.11 -19.55
CA ILE A 74 9.19 10.74 -19.71
C ILE A 74 10.21 10.71 -20.83
N THR A 75 11.47 10.45 -20.51
CA THR A 75 12.56 10.38 -21.47
C THR A 75 13.00 8.94 -21.71
N GLY A 76 13.67 8.70 -22.84
CA GLY A 76 14.19 7.37 -23.20
C GLY A 76 13.66 6.81 -24.52
N PRO A 77 14.02 5.56 -24.90
CA PRO A 77 13.60 4.95 -26.16
C PRO A 77 12.09 4.63 -26.20
N ASN A 78 11.50 4.65 -27.40
CA ASN A 78 10.06 4.43 -27.60
C ASN A 78 9.60 3.02 -27.24
N THR A 79 10.49 2.04 -27.36
CA THR A 79 10.20 0.63 -27.07
C THR A 79 9.91 0.31 -25.59
N GLY A 80 10.16 1.27 -24.69
CA GLY A 80 10.01 1.07 -23.23
C GLY A 80 8.59 1.13 -22.69
N GLY A 81 7.58 1.57 -23.47
CA GLY A 81 6.19 1.71 -23.01
C GLY A 81 5.80 3.12 -22.54
N LYS A 82 6.53 4.18 -22.94
CA LYS A 82 6.23 5.59 -22.59
C LYS A 82 4.80 5.98 -22.97
N THR A 83 4.41 5.75 -24.22
CA THR A 83 3.05 6.00 -24.74
C THR A 83 1.98 5.23 -23.96
N ILE A 84 2.27 3.99 -23.54
CA ILE A 84 1.35 3.17 -22.72
C ILE A 84 1.13 3.83 -21.36
N MET A 85 2.16 4.40 -20.76
CA MET A 85 2.03 5.09 -19.47
C MET A 85 1.17 6.35 -19.57
N LEU A 86 1.34 7.15 -20.64
CA LEU A 86 0.45 8.29 -20.98
C LEU A 86 -1.00 7.84 -21.11
N LYS A 87 -1.25 6.80 -21.91
CA LYS A 87 -2.59 6.24 -22.13
C LYS A 87 -3.18 5.69 -20.82
N THR A 88 -2.35 5.07 -19.97
CA THR A 88 -2.80 4.55 -18.66
C THR A 88 -3.27 5.69 -17.76
N LEU A 89 -2.54 6.81 -17.70
CA LEU A 89 -2.93 7.97 -16.90
C LEU A 89 -4.26 8.56 -17.39
N GLY A 90 -4.37 8.79 -18.70
CA GLY A 90 -5.59 9.37 -19.30
C GLY A 90 -6.80 8.47 -19.13
N LEU A 91 -6.69 7.19 -19.49
CA LEU A 91 -7.80 6.22 -19.37
C LEU A 91 -8.23 6.02 -17.92
N THR A 92 -7.30 5.97 -16.97
CA THR A 92 -7.63 5.83 -15.55
C THR A 92 -8.50 6.99 -15.07
N HIS A 93 -8.19 8.23 -15.47
CA HIS A 93 -8.98 9.40 -15.11
C HIS A 93 -10.34 9.43 -15.83
N LEU A 94 -10.40 9.10 -17.11
CA LEU A 94 -11.64 8.99 -17.86
C LEU A 94 -12.57 7.91 -17.26
N MET A 95 -12.02 6.76 -16.87
CA MET A 95 -12.78 5.70 -16.19
C MET A 95 -13.33 6.20 -14.86
N ALA A 96 -12.50 6.80 -14.02
CA ALA A 96 -12.91 7.33 -12.71
C ALA A 96 -14.00 8.40 -12.85
N GLN A 97 -13.85 9.35 -13.76
CA GLN A 97 -14.82 10.43 -14.02
C GLN A 97 -16.13 9.92 -14.63
N SER A 98 -16.09 8.78 -15.33
CA SER A 98 -17.28 8.08 -15.82
C SER A 98 -17.94 7.19 -14.76
N GLY A 99 -17.46 7.18 -13.52
CA GLY A 99 -17.98 6.36 -12.43
C GLY A 99 -17.68 4.87 -12.59
N LEU A 100 -16.60 4.54 -13.31
CA LEU A 100 -16.08 3.17 -13.43
C LEU A 100 -14.99 2.92 -12.40
N PRO A 101 -14.84 1.70 -11.88
CA PRO A 101 -13.70 1.32 -11.07
C PRO A 101 -12.42 1.32 -11.91
N ILE A 102 -11.29 1.67 -11.29
CA ILE A 102 -9.98 1.74 -11.92
C ILE A 102 -9.10 0.54 -11.57
N LEU A 103 -8.20 0.15 -12.47
CA LEU A 103 -7.28 -0.96 -12.26
C LEU A 103 -6.04 -0.47 -11.48
N ALA A 104 -6.18 -0.32 -10.18
CA ALA A 104 -5.14 0.14 -9.28
C ALA A 104 -5.32 -0.47 -7.90
N ASP A 105 -4.35 -0.31 -7.01
CA ASP A 105 -4.45 -0.77 -5.63
C ASP A 105 -5.18 0.23 -4.73
N LYS A 106 -5.72 -0.29 -3.61
CA LYS A 106 -6.43 0.51 -2.60
C LYS A 106 -5.54 1.63 -2.07
N GLY A 107 -6.14 2.80 -1.90
CA GLY A 107 -5.43 4.02 -1.51
C GLY A 107 -5.05 4.90 -2.70
N SER A 108 -5.27 4.43 -3.93
CA SER A 108 -5.08 5.28 -5.12
C SER A 108 -6.02 6.46 -5.12
N ARG A 109 -5.48 7.63 -5.47
CA ARG A 109 -6.19 8.90 -5.58
C ARG A 109 -6.16 9.39 -7.02
N VAL A 110 -7.29 9.93 -7.48
CA VAL A 110 -7.42 10.57 -8.79
C VAL A 110 -7.93 12.01 -8.62
N ALA A 111 -7.47 12.89 -9.47
CA ALA A 111 -8.01 14.24 -9.59
C ALA A 111 -9.23 14.26 -10.53
N ILE A 112 -10.06 15.29 -10.42
CA ILE A 112 -11.13 15.55 -11.36
C ILE A 112 -10.68 16.69 -12.28
N PHE A 113 -10.63 16.42 -13.56
CA PHE A 113 -10.30 17.38 -14.59
C PHE A 113 -11.53 17.75 -15.40
N LYS A 114 -11.66 19.04 -15.69
CA LYS A 114 -12.73 19.53 -16.56
C LYS A 114 -12.57 19.00 -17.97
N GLU A 115 -11.34 18.96 -18.44
CA GLU A 115 -10.96 18.50 -19.79
C GLU A 115 -9.67 17.68 -19.71
N ILE A 116 -9.58 16.66 -20.55
CA ILE A 116 -8.38 15.83 -20.72
C ILE A 116 -8.01 15.90 -22.19
N PHE A 117 -6.92 16.59 -22.49
CA PHE A 117 -6.38 16.71 -23.83
C PHE A 117 -5.30 15.66 -24.06
N ALA A 118 -5.29 15.07 -25.24
CA ALA A 118 -4.29 14.08 -25.62
C ALA A 118 -3.88 14.28 -27.06
N ASP A 119 -2.59 14.52 -27.27
CA ASP A 119 -1.94 14.42 -28.59
C ASP A 119 -1.07 13.16 -28.56
N ILE A 120 -1.69 12.01 -28.88
CA ILE A 120 -1.11 10.68 -28.79
C ILE A 120 -1.44 9.92 -30.06
N GLY A 121 -0.43 9.65 -30.89
CA GLY A 121 -0.61 8.83 -32.09
C GLY A 121 0.58 8.97 -33.02
N ASP A 122 1.00 7.84 -33.63
CA ASP A 122 1.92 7.81 -34.73
C ASP A 122 1.12 8.00 -36.02
N GLU A 123 1.10 9.21 -36.58
CA GLU A 123 0.79 9.37 -37.98
C GLU A 123 1.99 8.92 -38.83
N GLN A 124 2.41 7.66 -38.68
CA GLN A 124 3.39 7.02 -39.56
C GLN A 124 2.75 6.69 -40.93
N SER A 125 2.17 7.67 -41.57
CA SER A 125 1.94 7.57 -43.01
C SER A 125 3.26 7.96 -43.70
N ILE A 126 3.78 7.02 -44.46
CA ILE A 126 5.11 7.03 -45.13
C ILE A 126 5.34 8.25 -46.03
N GLU A 127 4.38 9.13 -46.27
CA GLU A 127 4.43 10.17 -47.30
C GLU A 127 4.67 11.61 -46.80
N GLN A 128 4.72 11.92 -45.48
CA GLN A 128 4.71 13.35 -45.09
C GLN A 128 5.37 13.66 -43.73
N SER A 129 6.70 13.70 -43.63
CA SER A 129 7.39 14.16 -42.41
C SER A 129 7.10 15.62 -42.02
N LEU A 130 6.94 16.53 -43.01
CA LEU A 130 6.52 17.92 -42.78
C LEU A 130 5.02 18.04 -42.39
N SER A 131 4.19 17.10 -42.85
CA SER A 131 2.78 17.01 -42.50
C SER A 131 2.61 16.59 -41.02
N THR A 132 3.42 15.66 -40.53
CA THR A 132 3.37 15.14 -39.17
C THR A 132 3.68 16.23 -38.13
N PHE A 133 4.78 16.95 -38.28
CA PHE A 133 5.12 18.08 -37.39
C PHE A 133 4.03 19.16 -37.39
N SER A 134 3.55 19.55 -38.60
CA SER A 134 2.53 20.59 -38.73
C SER A 134 1.20 20.16 -38.09
N SER A 135 0.83 18.88 -38.20
CA SER A 135 -0.37 18.33 -37.62
C SER A 135 -0.29 18.34 -36.06
N HIS A 136 0.78 17.78 -35.50
CA HIS A 136 1.02 17.81 -34.04
C HIS A 136 1.07 19.24 -33.50
N MET A 137 1.73 20.16 -34.22
CA MET A 137 1.82 21.55 -33.79
C MET A 137 0.47 22.27 -33.86
N THR A 138 -0.37 21.94 -34.86
CA THR A 138 -1.75 22.47 -34.93
C THR A 138 -2.57 22.00 -33.73
N HIS A 139 -2.55 20.71 -33.41
CA HIS A 139 -3.23 20.18 -32.24
C HIS A 139 -2.68 20.78 -30.94
N THR A 140 -1.35 20.90 -30.80
CA THR A 140 -0.72 21.57 -29.68
C THR A 140 -1.23 22.99 -29.48
N VAL A 141 -1.32 23.78 -30.58
CA VAL A 141 -1.86 25.16 -30.51
C VAL A 141 -3.33 25.20 -30.09
N GLU A 142 -4.14 24.27 -30.58
CA GLU A 142 -5.55 24.14 -30.16
C GLU A 142 -5.66 23.80 -28.69
N ILE A 143 -4.88 22.84 -28.20
CA ILE A 143 -4.79 22.43 -26.79
C ILE A 143 -4.37 23.61 -25.92
N LEU A 144 -3.29 24.32 -26.25
CA LEU A 144 -2.77 25.46 -25.52
C LEU A 144 -3.80 26.61 -25.38
N ARG A 145 -4.66 26.79 -26.40
CA ARG A 145 -5.74 27.79 -26.39
C ARG A 145 -6.92 27.38 -25.51
N ALA A 146 -7.26 26.10 -25.53
CA ALA A 146 -8.43 25.57 -24.81
C ALA A 146 -8.15 25.22 -23.35
N ALA A 147 -6.93 24.76 -23.03
CA ALA A 147 -6.57 24.27 -21.72
C ALA A 147 -6.52 25.36 -20.64
N ASP A 148 -7.03 25.02 -19.46
CA ASP A 148 -6.98 25.82 -18.25
C ASP A 148 -6.35 25.02 -17.08
N LYS A 149 -6.25 25.65 -15.91
CA LYS A 149 -5.65 25.00 -14.72
C LYS A 149 -6.36 23.71 -14.29
N ASP A 150 -7.60 23.48 -14.72
CA ASP A 150 -8.40 22.31 -14.38
C ASP A 150 -8.34 21.25 -15.50
N SER A 151 -7.36 21.38 -16.41
CA SER A 151 -7.12 20.44 -17.51
C SER A 151 -5.95 19.51 -17.22
N LEU A 152 -5.99 18.30 -17.79
CA LEU A 152 -4.87 17.36 -17.90
C LEU A 152 -4.43 17.27 -19.35
N ILE A 153 -3.15 17.44 -19.61
CA ILE A 153 -2.59 17.37 -20.96
C ILE A 153 -1.62 16.21 -21.08
N LEU A 154 -1.74 15.45 -22.17
CA LEU A 154 -0.92 14.29 -22.48
C LEU A 154 -0.32 14.47 -23.87
N PHE A 155 1.00 14.66 -23.94
CA PHE A 155 1.74 14.80 -25.18
C PHE A 155 2.64 13.58 -25.42
N ASP A 156 2.49 12.94 -26.57
CA ASP A 156 3.42 11.92 -26.99
C ASP A 156 4.40 12.52 -28.00
N GLU A 157 5.71 12.27 -27.82
CA GLU A 157 6.81 12.77 -28.65
C GLU A 157 6.80 14.29 -28.86
N LEU A 158 6.60 15.07 -27.79
CA LEU A 158 6.52 16.53 -27.87
C LEU A 158 7.74 17.14 -28.57
N GLY A 159 7.48 17.93 -29.64
CA GLY A 159 8.48 18.60 -30.47
C GLY A 159 9.09 17.73 -31.56
N ALA A 160 8.67 16.48 -31.74
CA ALA A 160 9.19 15.60 -32.78
C ALA A 160 8.80 16.06 -34.22
N GLY A 161 9.58 15.61 -35.17
CA GLY A 161 9.29 15.85 -36.62
C GLY A 161 9.91 17.10 -37.23
N THR A 162 10.78 17.82 -36.50
CA THR A 162 11.58 18.95 -36.99
C THR A 162 13.06 18.78 -36.62
N ASP A 163 13.88 19.82 -36.86
CA ASP A 163 15.26 19.85 -36.38
C ASP A 163 15.29 19.58 -34.86
N PRO A 164 16.17 18.68 -34.41
CA PRO A 164 16.20 18.27 -33.00
C PRO A 164 16.39 19.44 -32.02
N GLN A 165 17.21 20.42 -32.35
CA GLN A 165 17.50 21.57 -31.49
C GLN A 165 16.30 22.53 -31.42
N GLU A 166 15.63 22.77 -32.54
CA GLU A 166 14.40 23.55 -32.60
C GLU A 166 13.25 22.84 -31.88
N GLY A 167 13.09 21.54 -32.13
CA GLY A 167 12.07 20.72 -31.45
C GLY A 167 12.21 20.67 -29.94
N ALA A 168 13.44 20.48 -29.46
CA ALA A 168 13.72 20.51 -28.03
C ALA A 168 13.40 21.89 -27.39
N SER A 169 13.79 22.98 -28.09
CA SER A 169 13.53 24.34 -27.61
C SER A 169 12.05 24.66 -27.56
N LEU A 170 11.27 24.23 -28.58
CA LEU A 170 9.81 24.37 -28.58
C LEU A 170 9.16 23.57 -27.47
N ALA A 171 9.59 22.32 -27.25
CA ALA A 171 9.05 21.46 -26.20
C ALA A 171 9.30 22.06 -24.82
N MET A 172 10.50 22.58 -24.56
CA MET A 172 10.79 23.26 -23.28
C MET A 172 9.92 24.51 -23.08
N ALA A 173 9.75 25.34 -24.12
CA ALA A 173 8.93 26.55 -24.06
C ALA A 173 7.43 26.24 -23.81
N ILE A 174 6.90 25.19 -24.46
CA ILE A 174 5.53 24.72 -24.27
C ILE A 174 5.34 24.21 -22.82
N LEU A 175 6.25 23.40 -22.32
CA LEU A 175 6.18 22.87 -20.95
C LEU A 175 6.31 24.00 -19.91
N ASP A 176 7.11 25.02 -20.17
CA ASP A 176 7.24 26.17 -19.27
C ASP A 176 5.98 27.02 -19.22
N ASP A 177 5.33 27.29 -20.36
CA ASP A 177 4.04 27.97 -20.44
C ASP A 177 2.97 27.23 -19.61
N LEU A 178 2.86 25.92 -19.82
CA LEU A 178 1.91 25.09 -19.11
C LEU A 178 2.20 25.05 -17.59
N ARG A 179 3.48 24.97 -17.22
CA ARG A 179 3.93 25.04 -15.83
C ARG A 179 3.56 26.36 -15.18
N LEU A 180 3.81 27.46 -15.82
CA LEU A 180 3.47 28.81 -15.33
C LEU A 180 1.96 29.01 -15.17
N ARG A 181 1.16 28.39 -16.02
CA ARG A 181 -0.30 28.36 -15.95
C ARG A 181 -0.83 27.35 -14.92
N GLY A 182 0.03 26.51 -14.32
CA GLY A 182 -0.34 25.50 -13.34
C GLY A 182 -1.12 24.32 -13.90
N ILE A 183 -0.96 24.01 -15.19
CA ILE A 183 -1.69 22.95 -15.88
C ILE A 183 -0.95 21.63 -15.74
N LYS A 184 -1.64 20.58 -15.32
CA LYS A 184 -1.06 19.23 -15.20
C LYS A 184 -0.74 18.65 -16.57
N THR A 185 0.53 18.34 -16.81
CA THR A 185 1.01 17.87 -18.10
C THR A 185 1.90 16.64 -17.96
N MET A 186 1.66 15.60 -18.75
CA MET A 186 2.61 14.50 -18.92
C MET A 186 3.04 14.45 -20.37
N ALA A 187 4.34 14.49 -20.62
CA ALA A 187 4.89 14.48 -21.97
C ALA A 187 5.93 13.38 -22.11
N THR A 188 6.00 12.77 -23.30
CA THR A 188 7.13 11.91 -23.67
C THR A 188 8.03 12.65 -24.66
N THR A 189 9.30 12.34 -24.60
CA THR A 189 10.29 12.88 -25.55
C THR A 189 11.53 11.97 -25.65
N HIS A 190 12.30 12.18 -26.70
CA HIS A 190 13.61 11.54 -26.84
C HIS A 190 14.77 12.55 -26.80
N TYR A 191 14.47 13.85 -26.61
CA TYR A 191 15.47 14.91 -26.58
C TYR A 191 16.28 14.92 -25.28
N PRO A 192 17.63 14.89 -25.36
CA PRO A 192 18.48 14.93 -24.15
C PRO A 192 18.35 16.21 -23.33
N GLU A 193 18.09 17.35 -23.98
CA GLU A 193 17.99 18.69 -23.37
C GLU A 193 16.87 18.73 -22.32
N LEU A 194 15.77 18.01 -22.57
CA LEU A 194 14.65 17.96 -21.62
C LEU A 194 14.98 17.21 -20.33
N LYS A 195 16.03 16.38 -20.32
CA LYS A 195 16.52 15.73 -19.10
C LYS A 195 17.13 16.75 -18.14
N ALA A 196 18.00 17.62 -18.66
CA ALA A 196 18.60 18.70 -17.88
C ALA A 196 17.52 19.69 -17.41
N TYR A 197 16.63 20.09 -18.32
CA TYR A 197 15.52 20.98 -18.02
C TYR A 197 14.62 20.45 -16.88
N GLY A 198 14.29 19.15 -16.85
CA GLY A 198 13.48 18.55 -15.78
C GLY A 198 14.22 18.39 -14.46
N ILE A 199 15.57 18.47 -14.42
CA ILE A 199 16.34 18.48 -13.17
C ILE A 199 16.40 19.91 -12.60
N GLU A 200 16.56 20.92 -13.46
CA GLU A 200 16.81 22.31 -13.06
C GLU A 200 15.54 23.10 -12.79
N THR A 201 14.40 22.67 -13.36
CA THR A 201 13.15 23.42 -13.31
C THR A 201 12.22 22.91 -12.22
N SER A 202 11.95 23.75 -11.21
CA SER A 202 10.99 23.44 -10.15
C SER A 202 9.58 23.23 -10.71
N GLY A 203 8.89 22.19 -10.24
CA GLY A 203 7.56 21.83 -10.69
C GLY A 203 7.53 20.90 -11.91
N ILE A 204 8.70 20.53 -12.43
CA ILE A 204 8.86 19.52 -13.49
C ILE A 204 9.68 18.36 -12.93
N GLU A 205 9.28 17.16 -13.25
CA GLU A 205 9.97 15.95 -12.84
C GLU A 205 10.26 15.05 -14.03
N ASN A 206 11.49 14.53 -14.06
CA ASN A 206 11.86 13.53 -15.04
C ASN A 206 11.27 12.17 -14.69
N ALA A 207 10.98 11.38 -15.70
CA ALA A 207 10.68 9.97 -15.56
C ALA A 207 11.26 9.16 -16.72
N SER A 208 11.33 7.86 -16.54
CA SER A 208 11.79 6.93 -17.58
C SER A 208 11.08 5.59 -17.46
N MET A 209 11.31 4.76 -18.47
CA MET A 209 10.91 3.35 -18.42
C MET A 209 12.16 2.50 -18.18
N GLU A 210 12.07 1.58 -17.22
CA GLU A 210 13.18 0.67 -16.90
C GLU A 210 13.49 -0.24 -18.09
N PHE A 211 14.78 -0.40 -18.38
CA PHE A 211 15.28 -1.30 -19.40
C PHE A 211 16.28 -2.27 -18.78
N ASP A 212 16.06 -3.56 -18.96
CA ASP A 212 17.01 -4.57 -18.49
C ASP A 212 18.14 -4.74 -19.50
N THR A 213 19.30 -4.25 -19.13
CA THR A 213 20.52 -4.34 -19.94
C THR A 213 21.04 -5.78 -20.04
N ASN A 214 20.65 -6.69 -19.13
CA ASN A 214 21.06 -8.09 -19.18
C ASN A 214 20.25 -8.91 -20.19
N SER A 215 18.94 -8.72 -20.24
CA SER A 215 18.06 -9.40 -21.20
C SER A 215 17.86 -8.64 -22.50
N LEU A 216 18.26 -7.36 -22.58
CA LEU A 216 17.96 -6.40 -23.65
C LEU A 216 16.46 -6.26 -23.91
N ARG A 217 15.65 -6.33 -22.87
CA ARG A 217 14.21 -6.22 -22.97
C ARG A 217 13.69 -5.10 -22.08
N PRO A 218 12.64 -4.39 -22.52
CA PRO A 218 11.96 -3.47 -21.66
C PRO A 218 11.26 -4.24 -20.53
N THR A 219 11.33 -3.75 -19.30
CA THR A 219 10.60 -4.29 -18.17
C THR A 219 9.21 -3.68 -18.04
N TYR A 220 8.94 -2.59 -18.80
CA TYR A 220 7.72 -1.78 -18.76
C TYR A 220 7.43 -1.16 -17.39
N LYS A 221 8.45 -1.08 -16.52
CA LYS A 221 8.34 -0.42 -15.22
C LYS A 221 8.63 1.06 -15.34
N PHE A 222 7.72 1.88 -14.82
CA PHE A 222 7.84 3.33 -14.78
C PHE A 222 8.73 3.77 -13.61
N MET A 223 9.73 4.59 -13.91
CA MET A 223 10.70 5.11 -12.94
C MET A 223 10.54 6.63 -12.87
N GLN A 224 9.80 7.10 -11.88
CA GLN A 224 9.62 8.52 -11.62
C GLN A 224 10.84 9.08 -10.87
N GLY A 225 11.20 10.34 -11.17
CA GLY A 225 12.37 11.02 -10.58
C GLY A 225 13.70 10.70 -11.28
N VAL A 226 13.69 9.81 -12.28
CA VAL A 226 14.90 9.37 -12.99
C VAL A 226 14.77 9.60 -14.48
N PRO A 227 15.64 10.43 -15.10
CA PRO A 227 15.69 10.59 -16.53
C PRO A 227 16.19 9.30 -17.21
N GLY A 228 15.65 9.00 -18.39
CA GLY A 228 16.00 7.80 -19.14
C GLY A 228 17.40 7.88 -19.76
N ARG A 229 18.07 6.73 -19.79
CA ARG A 229 19.34 6.56 -20.49
C ARG A 229 19.15 6.15 -21.94
N SER A 230 20.13 6.50 -22.75
CA SER A 230 20.29 5.92 -24.07
C SER A 230 21.16 4.66 -23.95
N ASN A 231 20.60 3.50 -24.24
CA ASN A 231 21.32 2.23 -24.19
C ASN A 231 21.80 1.77 -25.59
N ALA A 232 21.87 2.70 -26.53
CA ALA A 232 22.16 2.38 -27.95
C ALA A 232 23.51 1.67 -28.12
N PHE A 233 24.57 2.11 -27.43
CA PHE A 233 25.90 1.49 -27.50
C PHE A 233 25.94 0.07 -26.91
N GLU A 234 25.24 -0.17 -25.80
CA GLU A 234 25.16 -1.49 -25.20
C GLU A 234 24.35 -2.46 -26.07
N ILE A 235 23.24 -1.99 -26.61
CA ILE A 235 22.43 -2.74 -27.56
C ILE A 235 23.25 -3.09 -28.81
N ALA A 236 23.95 -2.11 -29.40
CA ALA A 236 24.77 -2.29 -30.60
C ALA A 236 25.90 -3.31 -30.34
N ARG A 237 26.58 -3.22 -29.21
CA ARG A 237 27.62 -4.21 -28.79
C ARG A 237 27.08 -5.61 -28.74
N ARG A 238 25.94 -5.82 -28.15
CA ARG A 238 25.33 -7.15 -28.04
C ARG A 238 24.77 -7.69 -29.36
N LEU A 239 24.36 -6.79 -30.25
CA LEU A 239 23.97 -7.17 -31.61
C LEU A 239 25.18 -7.50 -32.52
N GLY A 240 26.41 -7.37 -32.00
CA GLY A 240 27.63 -7.78 -32.66
C GLY A 240 28.39 -6.65 -33.36
N LEU A 241 28.06 -5.37 -33.11
CA LEU A 241 28.86 -4.27 -33.57
C LEU A 241 30.23 -4.28 -32.87
N SER A 242 31.33 -4.13 -33.65
CA SER A 242 32.68 -4.22 -33.08
C SER A 242 32.95 -3.11 -32.08
N ASP A 243 33.69 -3.46 -31.01
CA ASP A 243 34.07 -2.51 -29.96
C ASP A 243 34.83 -1.29 -30.45
N ILE A 244 35.61 -1.46 -31.56
CA ILE A 244 36.34 -0.36 -32.20
C ILE A 244 35.36 0.71 -32.71
N ILE A 245 34.26 0.29 -33.36
CA ILE A 245 33.25 1.21 -33.87
C ILE A 245 32.51 1.87 -32.70
N ILE A 246 32.19 1.12 -31.66
CA ILE A 246 31.49 1.62 -30.47
C ILE A 246 32.35 2.65 -29.74
N GLN A 247 33.63 2.36 -29.52
CA GLN A 247 34.58 3.30 -28.90
C GLN A 247 34.75 4.58 -29.72
N SER A 248 34.86 4.44 -31.05
CA SER A 248 34.88 5.59 -31.95
C SER A 248 33.60 6.42 -31.83
N ALA A 249 32.43 5.79 -31.83
CA ALA A 249 31.15 6.49 -31.68
C ALA A 249 31.01 7.18 -30.29
N GLN A 250 31.48 6.54 -29.23
CA GLN A 250 31.51 7.12 -27.88
C GLN A 250 32.38 8.39 -27.80
N SER A 251 33.53 8.42 -28.50
CA SER A 251 34.40 9.59 -28.52
C SER A 251 33.78 10.83 -29.18
N TRP A 252 32.71 10.64 -29.98
CA TRP A 252 31.95 11.74 -30.58
C TRP A 252 30.83 12.28 -29.70
N THR A 253 30.47 11.55 -28.63
CA THR A 253 29.35 11.90 -27.70
C THR A 253 29.84 12.44 -26.36
N ASP A 254 31.14 12.48 -26.06
CA ASP A 254 31.72 12.77 -24.75
C ASP A 254 31.65 14.26 -24.29
N THR A 255 30.74 15.04 -24.82
CA THR A 255 30.60 16.45 -24.44
C THR A 255 29.84 16.69 -23.14
N ASP A 256 29.13 15.67 -22.57
CA ASP A 256 28.28 15.83 -21.38
C ASP A 256 28.55 14.76 -20.27
N SER A 257 29.81 14.53 -19.93
CA SER A 257 30.19 13.45 -18.99
C SER A 257 29.64 13.62 -17.59
N ASP A 258 29.48 14.83 -17.06
CA ASP A 258 29.05 15.08 -15.69
C ASP A 258 27.55 14.86 -15.47
N VAL A 259 26.70 15.32 -16.40
CA VAL A 259 25.24 15.09 -16.34
C VAL A 259 24.94 13.59 -16.44
N ASN A 260 25.60 12.89 -17.36
CA ASN A 260 25.42 11.45 -17.51
C ASN A 260 25.85 10.66 -16.27
N ARG A 261 26.92 11.05 -15.56
CA ARG A 261 27.34 10.43 -14.28
C ARG A 261 26.32 10.65 -13.17
N ILE A 262 25.72 11.84 -13.10
CA ILE A 262 24.66 12.15 -12.09
C ILE A 262 23.43 11.29 -12.39
N ILE A 263 23.02 11.20 -13.64
CA ILE A 263 21.90 10.34 -14.07
C ILE A 263 22.17 8.88 -13.68
N GLU A 264 23.39 8.38 -13.92
CA GLU A 264 23.84 7.04 -13.56
C GLU A 264 23.69 6.73 -12.08
N LYS A 265 24.11 7.66 -11.26
CA LYS A 265 24.00 7.53 -9.80
C LYS A 265 22.54 7.58 -9.33
N LEU A 266 21.75 8.48 -9.88
CA LEU A 266 20.32 8.58 -9.53
C LEU A 266 19.57 7.31 -9.94
N GLU A 267 19.81 6.78 -11.13
CA GLU A 267 19.18 5.55 -11.61
C GLU A 267 19.52 4.36 -10.71
N SER A 268 20.82 4.16 -10.40
CA SER A 268 21.25 3.07 -9.53
C SER A 268 20.64 3.16 -8.12
N GLN A 269 20.58 4.34 -7.54
CA GLN A 269 19.95 4.58 -6.24
C GLN A 269 18.43 4.34 -6.27
N THR A 270 17.78 4.75 -7.35
CA THR A 270 16.32 4.56 -7.50
C THR A 270 15.96 3.10 -7.70
N VAL A 271 16.72 2.37 -8.50
CA VAL A 271 16.54 0.91 -8.68
C VAL A 271 16.74 0.18 -7.33
N GLU A 272 17.78 0.53 -6.58
CA GLU A 272 18.02 -0.07 -5.26
C GLU A 272 16.91 0.28 -4.26
N SER A 273 16.49 1.54 -4.23
CA SER A 273 15.38 1.98 -3.36
C SER A 273 14.08 1.25 -3.69
N ARG A 274 13.77 1.10 -4.98
CA ARG A 274 12.58 0.36 -5.44
C ARG A 274 12.64 -1.11 -5.05
N ARG A 275 13.77 -1.78 -5.23
CA ARG A 275 13.95 -3.17 -4.78
C ARG A 275 13.73 -3.33 -3.27
N ARG A 276 14.13 -2.32 -2.47
CA ARG A 276 13.86 -2.31 -1.04
C ARG A 276 12.37 -2.13 -0.74
N LEU A 277 11.69 -1.24 -1.45
CA LEU A 277 10.25 -1.03 -1.30
C LEU A 277 9.44 -2.28 -1.70
N ASP A 278 9.80 -2.95 -2.78
CA ASP A 278 9.15 -4.20 -3.19
C ASP A 278 9.29 -5.27 -2.11
N LYS A 279 10.50 -5.44 -1.53
CA LYS A 279 10.72 -6.35 -0.40
C LYS A 279 9.89 -5.99 0.83
N ILE A 280 9.77 -4.69 1.14
CA ILE A 280 8.93 -4.23 2.26
C ILE A 280 7.47 -4.58 2.00
N ARG A 281 6.96 -4.37 0.79
CA ARG A 281 5.59 -4.74 0.41
C ARG A 281 5.33 -6.25 0.54
N ASP A 282 6.28 -7.08 0.11
CA ASP A 282 6.16 -8.53 0.25
C ASP A 282 6.07 -8.93 1.73
N VAL A 283 6.96 -8.37 2.57
CA VAL A 283 6.96 -8.60 4.03
C VAL A 283 5.67 -8.10 4.68
N GLU A 284 5.14 -6.95 4.26
CA GLU A 284 3.86 -6.43 4.74
C GLU A 284 2.70 -7.35 4.38
N GLN A 285 2.67 -7.89 3.15
CA GLN A 285 1.65 -8.86 2.74
C GLN A 285 1.73 -10.17 3.54
N GLU A 286 2.94 -10.68 3.78
CA GLU A 286 3.15 -11.85 4.63
C GLU A 286 2.70 -11.60 6.06
N ASN A 287 3.08 -10.46 6.64
CA ASN A 287 2.64 -10.04 7.96
C ASN A 287 1.11 -9.92 8.05
N TYR A 288 0.46 -9.36 7.03
CA TYR A 288 -0.99 -9.28 6.98
C TYR A 288 -1.65 -10.67 6.97
N LYS A 289 -1.12 -11.61 6.16
CA LYS A 289 -1.60 -13.00 6.11
C LYS A 289 -1.38 -13.70 7.47
N MET A 290 -0.20 -13.53 8.06
CA MET A 290 0.16 -14.08 9.36
C MET A 290 -0.77 -13.54 10.47
N ASN A 291 -0.97 -12.24 10.55
CA ASN A 291 -1.86 -11.61 11.52
C ASN A 291 -3.32 -12.09 11.37
N ARG A 292 -3.78 -12.30 10.14
CA ARG A 292 -5.12 -12.83 9.89
C ARG A 292 -5.25 -14.29 10.36
N ALA A 293 -4.21 -15.11 10.14
CA ALA A 293 -4.17 -16.50 10.61
C ALA A 293 -4.13 -16.55 12.15
N LEU A 294 -3.33 -15.69 12.75
CA LEU A 294 -3.18 -15.59 14.21
C LEU A 294 -4.49 -15.16 14.89
N ARG A 295 -5.22 -14.20 14.30
CA ARG A 295 -6.56 -13.83 14.80
C ARG A 295 -7.55 -14.99 14.74
N LYS A 296 -7.56 -15.75 13.63
CA LYS A 296 -8.44 -16.94 13.52
C LYS A 296 -8.12 -17.97 14.60
N LEU A 297 -6.83 -18.27 14.81
CA LEU A 297 -6.38 -19.21 15.81
C LEU A 297 -6.76 -18.74 17.24
N TYR A 298 -6.64 -17.44 17.48
CA TYR A 298 -7.03 -16.83 18.77
C TYR A 298 -8.54 -16.94 19.02
N ASP A 299 -9.35 -16.72 17.99
CA ASP A 299 -10.81 -16.86 18.07
C ASP A 299 -11.22 -18.33 18.30
N GLU A 300 -10.56 -19.28 17.65
CA GLU A 300 -10.76 -20.71 17.84
C GLU A 300 -10.39 -21.12 19.28
N LEU A 301 -9.24 -20.71 19.78
CA LEU A 301 -8.79 -20.99 21.15
C LEU A 301 -9.74 -20.41 22.20
N ASN A 302 -10.24 -19.20 21.98
CA ASN A 302 -11.24 -18.61 22.90
C ASN A 302 -12.55 -19.38 22.90
N ARG A 303 -13.03 -19.84 21.74
CA ARG A 303 -14.22 -20.69 21.65
C ARG A 303 -14.04 -22.03 22.36
N GLU A 304 -12.91 -22.69 22.17
CA GLU A 304 -12.58 -23.94 22.86
C GLU A 304 -12.52 -23.71 24.39
N ARG A 305 -11.87 -22.64 24.83
CA ARG A 305 -11.82 -22.28 26.25
C ARG A 305 -13.19 -22.01 26.85
N GLU A 306 -14.08 -21.29 26.14
CA GLU A 306 -15.44 -21.06 26.60
C GLU A 306 -16.24 -22.36 26.67
N ASN A 307 -16.07 -23.25 25.69
CA ASN A 307 -16.73 -24.56 25.70
C ASN A 307 -16.26 -25.42 26.88
N GLU A 308 -14.95 -25.46 27.15
CA GLU A 308 -14.42 -26.21 28.29
C GLU A 308 -14.87 -25.63 29.66
N LEU A 309 -14.92 -24.28 29.74
CA LEU A 309 -15.47 -23.62 30.94
C LEU A 309 -16.97 -23.93 31.16
N ASN A 310 -17.74 -23.98 30.05
CA ASN A 310 -19.15 -24.32 30.14
C ASN A 310 -19.38 -25.79 30.52
N LYS A 311 -18.58 -26.72 29.99
CA LYS A 311 -18.60 -28.13 30.43
C LYS A 311 -18.27 -28.27 31.89
N ALA A 312 -17.20 -27.65 32.36
CA ALA A 312 -16.80 -27.69 33.76
C ALA A 312 -17.88 -27.07 34.68
N ARG A 313 -18.59 -26.04 34.24
CA ARG A 313 -19.73 -25.47 34.97
C ARG A 313 -20.92 -26.42 35.06
N LEU A 314 -21.22 -27.13 33.97
CA LEU A 314 -22.30 -28.13 33.95
C LEU A 314 -21.97 -29.30 34.91
N GLU A 315 -20.76 -29.85 34.83
CA GLU A 315 -20.29 -30.92 35.72
C GLU A 315 -20.31 -30.49 37.19
N ALA A 316 -19.85 -29.26 37.47
CA ALA A 316 -19.91 -28.72 38.83
C ALA A 316 -21.34 -28.57 39.33
N LYS A 317 -22.27 -28.16 38.45
CA LYS A 317 -23.69 -28.06 38.80
C LYS A 317 -24.30 -29.43 39.08
N GLU A 318 -24.02 -30.44 38.27
CA GLU A 318 -24.49 -31.81 38.48
C GLU A 318 -23.99 -32.37 39.83
N ILE A 319 -22.72 -32.13 40.20
CA ILE A 319 -22.16 -32.52 41.48
C ILE A 319 -22.90 -31.84 42.66
N VAL A 320 -23.17 -30.52 42.52
CA VAL A 320 -23.92 -29.76 43.52
C VAL A 320 -25.36 -30.26 43.64
N ASP A 321 -26.04 -30.52 42.53
CA ASP A 321 -27.43 -31.00 42.50
C ASP A 321 -27.52 -32.42 43.10
N MET A 322 -26.55 -33.31 42.84
CA MET A 322 -26.47 -34.63 43.51
C MET A 322 -26.24 -34.50 45.02
N ALA A 323 -25.31 -33.63 45.45
CA ALA A 323 -25.03 -33.41 46.85
C ALA A 323 -26.24 -32.82 47.60
N LEU A 324 -27.02 -31.94 46.93
CA LEU A 324 -28.28 -31.40 47.48
C LEU A 324 -29.34 -32.50 47.63
N ALA A 325 -29.52 -33.37 46.61
CA ALA A 325 -30.46 -34.46 46.68
C ALA A 325 -30.12 -35.47 47.79
N GLU A 326 -28.83 -35.85 47.92
CA GLU A 326 -28.37 -36.68 49.04
C GLU A 326 -28.58 -36.01 50.39
N SER A 327 -28.31 -34.71 50.52
CA SER A 327 -28.54 -33.94 51.73
C SER A 327 -30.03 -33.90 52.12
N GLU A 328 -30.93 -33.74 51.16
CA GLU A 328 -32.39 -33.80 51.40
C GLU A 328 -32.84 -35.18 51.83
N GLU A 329 -32.30 -36.24 51.26
CA GLU A 329 -32.60 -37.62 51.66
C GLU A 329 -32.11 -37.89 53.11
N ILE A 330 -30.91 -37.45 53.41
CA ILE A 330 -30.39 -37.56 54.82
C ILE A 330 -31.24 -36.75 55.78
N LEU A 331 -31.68 -35.55 55.47
CA LEU A 331 -32.58 -34.73 56.29
C LEU A 331 -33.94 -35.37 56.43
N LYS A 332 -34.49 -35.98 55.39
CA LYS A 332 -35.77 -36.72 55.44
C LYS A 332 -35.69 -37.94 56.34
N ASN A 333 -34.58 -38.67 56.25
CA ASN A 333 -34.32 -39.82 57.13
C ASN A 333 -34.10 -39.38 58.58
N LEU A 334 -33.46 -38.26 58.87
CA LEU A 334 -33.33 -37.66 60.22
C LEU A 334 -34.66 -37.18 60.77
N HIS A 335 -35.54 -36.58 59.93
CA HIS A 335 -36.90 -36.19 60.40
C HIS A 335 -37.81 -37.38 60.63
N ALA A 336 -37.69 -38.45 59.85
CA ALA A 336 -38.43 -39.70 60.04
C ALA A 336 -37.96 -40.45 61.29
N ALA A 337 -36.72 -40.24 61.73
CA ALA A 337 -36.06 -40.87 62.86
C ALA A 337 -36.03 -39.99 64.08
N ALA A 338 -37.05 -39.15 64.35
CA ALA A 338 -37.16 -38.23 65.49
C ALA A 338 -37.09 -38.92 66.89
N SER A 339 -36.65 -40.17 66.98
CA SER A 339 -36.37 -40.94 68.19
C SER A 339 -34.92 -41.48 68.30
N LEU A 340 -33.96 -40.93 67.46
CA LEU A 340 -32.61 -41.47 67.41
C LEU A 340 -31.70 -41.00 68.54
N LYS A 341 -30.85 -41.91 69.02
CA LYS A 341 -29.86 -41.69 70.08
C LYS A 341 -28.71 -40.79 69.60
N PRO A 342 -28.03 -40.02 70.51
CA PRO A 342 -27.04 -39.01 70.15
C PRO A 342 -25.88 -39.45 69.23
N HIS A 343 -25.49 -40.74 69.24
CA HIS A 343 -24.39 -41.29 68.47
C HIS A 343 -24.75 -41.41 66.97
N GLN A 344 -26.00 -41.61 66.59
CA GLN A 344 -26.46 -41.69 65.20
C GLN A 344 -26.47 -40.34 64.50
N ILE A 345 -26.66 -39.26 65.28
CA ILE A 345 -26.53 -37.86 64.75
C ILE A 345 -25.07 -37.52 64.41
N ILE A 346 -24.13 -38.08 65.21
CA ILE A 346 -22.70 -37.88 65.02
C ILE A 346 -22.22 -38.61 63.74
N GLU A 347 -22.70 -39.81 63.47
CA GLU A 347 -22.41 -40.59 62.27
C GLU A 347 -22.94 -39.89 61.00
N ALA A 348 -24.19 -39.45 61.02
CA ALA A 348 -24.77 -38.69 59.89
C ALA A 348 -24.04 -37.37 59.58
N LYS A 349 -23.57 -36.66 60.64
CA LYS A 349 -22.70 -35.48 60.52
C LYS A 349 -21.32 -35.82 59.88
N ALA A 350 -20.78 -36.98 60.21
CA ALA A 350 -19.50 -37.43 59.65
C ALA A 350 -19.62 -37.83 58.16
N GLU A 351 -20.75 -38.41 57.75
CA GLU A 351 -21.05 -38.72 56.34
C GLU A 351 -21.29 -37.46 55.56
N LEU A 352 -22.07 -36.51 56.04
CA LEU A 352 -22.21 -35.17 55.38
C LEU A 352 -20.89 -34.44 55.19
N LYS A 353 -19.96 -34.60 56.12
CA LYS A 353 -18.63 -33.97 55.99
C LYS A 353 -17.74 -34.61 54.92
N LYS A 354 -18.00 -35.88 54.57
CA LYS A 354 -17.31 -36.57 53.45
C LYS A 354 -17.82 -36.16 52.07
N LEU A 355 -19.03 -35.60 51.95
CA LEU A 355 -19.67 -35.17 50.74
C LEU A 355 -19.22 -33.75 50.27
N VAL A 356 -18.51 -33.02 51.12
CA VAL A 356 -17.95 -31.70 50.71
C VAL A 356 -16.75 -31.94 49.80
N PRO A 357 -16.83 -31.62 48.52
CA PRO A 357 -15.67 -31.76 47.63
C PRO A 357 -14.53 -30.87 48.14
N GLU A 358 -13.32 -31.42 48.20
CA GLU A 358 -12.11 -30.62 48.49
C GLU A 358 -11.98 -29.56 47.42
N VAL A 359 -12.26 -28.31 47.76
CA VAL A 359 -12.00 -27.19 46.87
C VAL A 359 -10.49 -27.08 46.70
N VAL A 360 -9.99 -27.56 45.57
CA VAL A 360 -8.59 -27.34 45.18
C VAL A 360 -8.40 -25.84 44.96
N ASP A 361 -7.78 -25.20 45.93
CA ASP A 361 -7.45 -23.77 45.88
C ASP A 361 -6.42 -23.52 44.80
N LEU A 362 -6.93 -23.18 43.60
CA LEU A 362 -6.12 -22.85 42.43
C LEU A 362 -5.21 -21.61 42.63
N SER A 363 -5.43 -20.86 43.74
CA SER A 363 -4.57 -19.73 44.10
C SER A 363 -3.15 -20.16 44.53
N LYS A 364 -2.97 -21.44 44.86
CA LYS A 364 -1.68 -22.04 45.25
C LYS A 364 -0.88 -22.63 44.09
N ASN A 365 -1.42 -22.61 42.89
CA ASN A 365 -0.72 -23.16 41.72
C ASN A 365 0.50 -22.29 41.36
N LYS A 366 1.70 -22.81 41.60
CA LYS A 366 2.98 -22.14 41.36
C LYS A 366 3.21 -21.74 39.90
N VAL A 367 2.48 -22.33 38.97
CA VAL A 367 2.57 -22.02 37.52
C VAL A 367 1.85 -20.72 37.19
N LEU A 368 0.68 -20.47 37.77
CA LEU A 368 -0.09 -19.23 37.59
C LEU A 368 0.55 -18.02 38.31
N LYS A 369 1.29 -18.25 39.41
CA LYS A 369 2.04 -17.17 40.10
C LYS A 369 3.29 -16.69 39.33
N LYS A 370 3.83 -17.48 38.41
CA LYS A 370 4.99 -17.08 37.56
C LYS A 370 4.63 -16.18 36.38
N ALA A 371 3.36 -16.02 36.05
CA ALA A 371 2.93 -15.30 34.84
C ALA A 371 2.70 -13.79 35.04
N LYS A 372 2.59 -13.27 36.25
CA LYS A 372 2.50 -11.84 36.52
C LYS A 372 3.81 -11.32 37.08
N ILE A 373 4.53 -10.52 36.27
CA ILE A 373 5.68 -9.78 36.76
C ILE A 373 5.14 -8.65 37.66
N GLN A 374 5.10 -8.89 38.97
CA GLN A 374 4.79 -7.87 39.98
C GLN A 374 6.08 -7.13 40.36
N ARG A 375 6.59 -6.30 39.47
CA ARG A 375 7.54 -5.25 39.85
C ARG A 375 6.95 -3.89 39.49
N GLU A 376 7.32 -2.88 40.23
CA GLU A 376 6.97 -1.50 39.87
C GLU A 376 7.66 -1.11 38.56
N ALA A 377 6.89 -0.43 37.70
CA ALA A 377 7.39 0.09 36.46
C ALA A 377 8.45 1.18 36.69
N LYS A 378 9.49 1.20 35.86
CA LYS A 378 10.57 2.21 35.94
C LYS A 378 10.71 2.89 34.58
N VAL A 379 11.24 4.11 34.58
CA VAL A 379 11.63 4.81 33.36
C VAL A 379 12.66 3.96 32.61
N GLY A 380 12.42 3.75 31.31
CA GLY A 380 13.23 2.88 30.46
C GLY A 380 12.72 1.44 30.33
N ASP A 381 11.63 1.05 31.00
CA ASP A 381 11.03 -0.27 30.82
C ASP A 381 10.26 -0.36 29.51
N ASP A 382 10.42 -1.50 28.83
CA ASP A 382 9.63 -1.83 27.65
C ASP A 382 8.24 -2.31 28.08
N ILE A 383 7.24 -1.79 27.41
CA ILE A 383 5.83 -2.05 27.67
C ILE A 383 5.07 -2.48 26.42
N ILE A 384 3.93 -3.14 26.62
CA ILE A 384 2.90 -3.35 25.60
C ILE A 384 1.66 -2.60 26.05
N VAL A 385 1.15 -1.70 25.20
CA VAL A 385 -0.09 -0.97 25.46
C VAL A 385 -1.26 -1.93 25.28
N THR A 386 -2.06 -2.12 26.33
CA THR A 386 -3.13 -3.14 26.37
C THR A 386 -4.23 -2.89 25.34
N ALA A 387 -4.54 -1.62 25.07
CA ALA A 387 -5.60 -1.23 24.12
C ALA A 387 -5.25 -1.53 22.66
N TYR A 388 -3.96 -1.49 22.29
CA TYR A 388 -3.53 -1.56 20.89
C TYR A 388 -2.50 -2.66 20.62
N GLY A 389 -2.00 -3.36 21.65
CA GLY A 389 -0.98 -4.40 21.51
C GLY A 389 0.38 -3.92 20.99
N GLN A 390 0.62 -2.60 20.96
CA GLN A 390 1.86 -2.01 20.46
C GLN A 390 2.93 -1.92 21.54
N ARG A 391 4.19 -2.19 21.15
CA ARG A 391 5.34 -2.03 22.05
C ARG A 391 5.75 -0.55 22.14
N GLY A 392 6.10 -0.14 23.35
CA GLY A 392 6.64 1.19 23.64
C GLY A 392 7.62 1.13 24.80
N THR A 393 8.25 2.26 25.12
CA THR A 393 9.19 2.39 26.24
C THR A 393 8.73 3.53 27.16
N LEU A 394 8.72 3.31 28.46
CA LEU A 394 8.36 4.32 29.45
C LEU A 394 9.44 5.40 29.53
N THR A 395 9.07 6.65 29.27
CA THR A 395 10.00 7.76 29.21
C THR A 395 10.01 8.62 30.47
N ASN A 396 8.87 8.76 31.15
CA ASN A 396 8.76 9.59 32.35
C ASN A 396 7.57 9.18 33.21
N GLN A 397 7.61 9.49 34.52
CA GLN A 397 6.48 9.35 35.42
C GLN A 397 5.93 10.72 35.80
N LEU A 398 4.66 10.96 35.54
CA LEU A 398 3.99 12.21 35.85
C LEU A 398 3.60 12.29 37.34
N LYS A 399 3.47 13.51 37.87
CA LYS A 399 3.12 13.78 39.29
C LYS A 399 1.73 13.25 39.69
N ASP A 400 0.86 13.00 38.72
CA ASP A 400 -0.48 12.42 38.90
C ASP A 400 -0.53 10.90 38.88
N GLY A 401 0.64 10.24 38.86
CA GLY A 401 0.77 8.77 38.88
C GLY A 401 0.63 8.10 37.50
N ARG A 402 0.38 8.86 36.42
CA ARG A 402 0.40 8.38 35.04
C ARG A 402 1.82 8.30 34.49
N TRP A 403 1.99 7.56 33.39
CA TRP A 403 3.27 7.35 32.73
C TRP A 403 3.27 7.93 31.31
N GLU A 404 4.32 8.61 30.96
CA GLU A 404 4.60 8.93 29.57
C GLU A 404 5.34 7.76 28.92
N ALA A 405 4.82 7.31 27.79
CA ALA A 405 5.42 6.24 27.00
C ALA A 405 5.63 6.70 25.54
N GLN A 406 6.73 6.27 24.98
CA GLN A 406 6.99 6.42 23.55
C GLN A 406 6.65 5.12 22.84
N VAL A 407 5.63 5.17 21.96
CA VAL A 407 5.17 4.05 21.14
C VAL A 407 5.45 4.39 19.69
N GLY A 408 6.55 3.86 19.14
CA GLY A 408 7.04 4.25 17.83
C GLY A 408 7.44 5.74 17.79
N LEU A 409 6.78 6.53 16.94
CA LEU A 409 7.04 7.98 16.82
C LEU A 409 6.11 8.85 17.68
N ILE A 410 5.15 8.24 18.39
CA ILE A 410 4.11 8.96 19.15
C ILE A 410 4.42 8.89 20.64
N LYS A 411 4.34 10.04 21.34
CA LYS A 411 4.34 10.09 22.80
C LYS A 411 2.90 10.08 23.31
N MET A 412 2.60 9.20 24.27
CA MET A 412 1.27 9.11 24.86
C MET A 412 1.37 8.97 26.38
N THR A 413 0.32 9.37 27.07
CA THR A 413 0.21 9.25 28.52
C THR A 413 -0.69 8.06 28.83
N LEU A 414 -0.20 7.13 29.66
CA LEU A 414 -0.85 5.87 30.00
C LEU A 414 -1.09 5.79 31.52
N ALA A 415 -2.25 5.25 31.92
CA ALA A 415 -2.50 4.86 33.29
C ALA A 415 -1.81 3.52 33.59
N LYS A 416 -1.67 3.18 34.87
CA LYS A 416 -0.93 1.96 35.30
C LYS A 416 -1.57 0.64 34.85
N ASP A 417 -2.84 0.67 34.53
CA ASP A 417 -3.66 -0.46 34.06
C ASP A 417 -3.74 -0.55 32.51
N GLU A 418 -3.23 0.44 31.79
CA GLU A 418 -3.28 0.50 30.33
C GLU A 418 -2.05 -0.09 29.63
N PHE A 419 -1.07 -0.59 30.40
CA PHE A 419 0.11 -1.24 29.84
C PHE A 419 0.59 -2.43 30.68
N GLU A 420 1.27 -3.37 30.03
CA GLU A 420 1.94 -4.51 30.65
C GLU A 420 3.46 -4.42 30.42
N LEU A 421 4.25 -4.76 31.45
CA LEU A 421 5.71 -4.79 31.38
C LEU A 421 6.19 -6.01 30.58
N VAL A 422 7.05 -5.79 29.58
CA VAL A 422 7.70 -6.84 28.81
C VAL A 422 8.96 -7.27 29.50
N LYS A 423 9.20 -8.59 29.63
CA LYS A 423 10.45 -9.13 30.15
C LYS A 423 11.57 -8.84 29.16
N ALA A 424 12.56 -8.02 29.55
CA ALA A 424 13.73 -7.75 28.71
C ALA A 424 14.45 -9.08 28.39
N GLU A 425 14.48 -9.50 27.12
CA GLU A 425 15.49 -10.43 26.64
C GLU A 425 16.85 -9.71 26.75
N LYS A 426 17.81 -10.36 27.42
CA LYS A 426 19.16 -9.85 27.50
C LYS A 426 19.73 -9.69 26.07
N ALA A 427 19.81 -8.45 25.59
CA ALA A 427 20.55 -8.13 24.38
C ALA A 427 22.01 -8.51 24.63
N GLU A 428 22.55 -9.45 23.83
CA GLU A 428 23.99 -9.69 23.77
C GLU A 428 24.66 -8.41 23.29
N GLN A 429 25.52 -7.84 24.14
CA GLN A 429 26.34 -6.69 23.78
C GLN A 429 27.28 -7.07 22.64
N PRO A 430 27.36 -6.28 21.54
CA PRO A 430 28.33 -6.53 20.49
C PRO A 430 29.76 -6.37 21.06
N LYS A 431 30.56 -7.44 20.98
CA LYS A 431 31.99 -7.45 21.33
C LYS A 431 32.69 -6.34 20.55
N LYS A 432 33.27 -5.37 21.24
CA LYS A 432 34.18 -4.35 20.67
C LYS A 432 35.36 -5.05 19.95
N ARG A 433 35.42 -4.92 18.64
CA ARG A 433 36.62 -5.30 17.86
C ARG A 433 37.74 -4.33 18.24
N GLN A 434 38.81 -4.87 18.85
CA GLN A 434 40.06 -4.16 19.01
C GLN A 434 40.69 -3.95 17.63
N VAL A 435 40.89 -2.71 17.25
CA VAL A 435 41.66 -2.33 16.07
C VAL A 435 43.15 -2.37 16.49
N HIS A 436 43.89 -3.37 15.98
CA HIS A 436 45.34 -3.38 16.04
C HIS A 436 45.88 -2.41 14.98
N THR A 437 46.43 -1.30 15.45
CA THR A 437 47.27 -0.41 14.65
C THR A 437 48.65 -1.06 14.51
N VAL A 438 49.02 -1.42 13.29
CA VAL A 438 50.40 -1.78 12.96
C VAL A 438 51.15 -0.49 12.57
N LYS A 439 52.33 -0.32 13.19
CA LYS A 439 53.27 0.75 12.89
C LYS A 439 53.83 0.64 11.49
#